data_fb9361232e566d4b4f0cdf4f21d59da2
#
_entry.id   fb9361232e566d4b4f0cdf4f21d59da2
#
_cell.length_a   1.000
_cell.length_b   1.000
_cell.length_c   1.000
_cell.angle_alpha   90.00
_cell.angle_beta   90.00
_cell.angle_gamma   90.00
#
_symmetry.space_group_name_H-M   'P 1'
#
loop_
_entity.id
_entity.type
_entity.pdbx_description
1 polymer ?
#
loop_
_entity_poly.entity_id
_entity_poly.type
_entity_poly.pdbx_seq_one_letter_code
_entity_poly.pdbx_strand_id
1 'polypeptide(L)'
;MRSKEEVALVLELVRAGWNNSQIAPETGVPRRTIRDWRNGRTPDFERVRTFLGRHVRSCAVCGGDPPGLPQPAYTYLLGLYLGDGYIAGHARGVFRLRIVCADAYPELIQRCEWAMAEVLPNKVSRVPKVGCTEVASYSKHWPCLFPQHGPGKKHERRIELAPWQQELVDLDPRPLVRGLLHSDGCRVLNWVNGTPYPRYHFSNVSADIRGIFGRACDQLGIEWRPNNPWSLSVARRGSVALLDEFVGPKR
;
A
#
# COMPACT_ATOMS: atom_id res chain seq x y z
N MET A 1 24.45 7.05 8.73
CA MET A 1 25.50 6.39 7.92
C MET A 1 26.72 7.29 7.95
N ARG A 2 27.93 6.77 8.04
CA ARG A 2 29.17 7.58 8.12
C ARG A 2 29.46 8.20 6.75
N SER A 3 30.02 9.43 6.74
CA SER A 3 30.27 10.15 5.50
C SER A 3 31.56 9.65 4.79
N LYS A 4 31.73 10.03 3.54
CA LYS A 4 32.93 9.69 2.75
C LYS A 4 34.18 10.35 3.34
N GLU A 5 33.99 11.56 3.89
CA GLU A 5 35.02 12.36 4.55
C GLU A 5 35.48 11.69 5.86
N GLU A 6 34.56 11.18 6.67
CA GLU A 6 34.89 10.45 7.91
C GLU A 6 35.70 9.17 7.62
N VAL A 7 35.35 8.45 6.53
CA VAL A 7 36.13 7.26 6.12
C VAL A 7 37.52 7.66 5.63
N ALA A 8 37.63 8.71 4.84
CA ALA A 8 38.90 9.21 4.34
C ALA A 8 39.81 9.63 5.48
N LEU A 9 39.29 10.40 6.44
CA LEU A 9 40.06 10.85 7.64
C LEU A 9 40.57 9.65 8.45
N VAL A 10 39.72 8.67 8.72
CA VAL A 10 40.15 7.46 9.45
C VAL A 10 41.25 6.72 8.72
N LEU A 11 41.14 6.56 7.39
CA LEU A 11 42.16 5.86 6.59
C LEU A 11 43.47 6.64 6.52
N GLU A 12 43.42 7.97 6.53
CA GLU A 12 44.60 8.83 6.62
C GLU A 12 45.35 8.67 7.93
N LEU A 13 44.62 8.68 9.06
CA LEU A 13 45.20 8.43 10.39
C LEU A 13 45.78 7.01 10.49
N VAL A 14 45.13 6.02 9.88
CA VAL A 14 45.66 4.66 9.78
C VAL A 14 47.00 4.63 9.02
N ARG A 15 47.11 5.35 7.91
CA ARG A 15 48.37 5.46 7.14
C ARG A 15 49.46 6.20 7.90
N ALA A 16 49.06 7.17 8.76
CA ALA A 16 49.96 7.88 9.64
C ALA A 16 50.45 7.03 10.85
N GLY A 17 50.06 5.75 10.93
CA GLY A 17 50.48 4.79 11.94
C GLY A 17 49.66 4.79 13.23
N TRP A 18 48.57 5.52 13.32
CA TRP A 18 47.74 5.56 14.50
C TRP A 18 47.03 4.20 14.73
N ASN A 19 46.91 3.82 16.00
CA ASN A 19 46.15 2.61 16.35
C ASN A 19 44.66 2.95 16.53
N ASN A 20 43.81 1.91 16.57
CA ASN A 20 42.36 2.08 16.66
C ASN A 20 41.89 2.79 17.94
N SER A 21 42.69 2.70 19.03
CA SER A 21 42.37 3.33 20.31
C SER A 21 42.67 4.84 20.30
N GLN A 22 43.61 5.28 19.48
CA GLN A 22 43.92 6.68 19.23
C GLN A 22 42.93 7.33 18.26
N ILE A 23 42.58 6.61 17.18
CA ILE A 23 41.67 7.13 16.15
C ILE A 23 40.23 7.29 16.68
N ALA A 24 39.77 6.39 17.54
CA ALA A 24 38.39 6.38 18.00
C ALA A 24 37.95 7.67 18.73
N PRO A 25 38.68 8.19 19.72
CA PRO A 25 38.31 9.45 20.38
C PRO A 25 38.44 10.66 19.45
N GLU A 26 39.40 10.66 18.54
CA GLU A 26 39.66 11.77 17.59
C GLU A 26 38.56 11.91 16.53
N THR A 27 38.03 10.80 16.04
CA THR A 27 37.08 10.80 14.95
C THR A 27 35.64 10.53 15.38
N GLY A 28 35.41 10.11 16.65
CA GLY A 28 34.12 9.64 17.12
C GLY A 28 33.62 8.33 16.43
N VAL A 29 34.53 7.64 15.72
CA VAL A 29 34.22 6.38 15.04
C VAL A 29 34.50 5.20 15.98
N PRO A 30 33.58 4.25 16.17
CA PRO A 30 33.80 3.09 17.03
C PRO A 30 35.00 2.25 16.57
N ARG A 31 35.80 1.75 17.53
CA ARG A 31 37.01 0.93 17.27
C ARG A 31 36.76 -0.26 16.35
N ARG A 32 35.59 -0.88 16.44
CA ARG A 32 35.18 -2.00 15.56
C ARG A 32 35.09 -1.52 14.10
N THR A 33 34.46 -0.39 13.86
CA THR A 33 34.32 0.21 12.53
C THR A 33 35.67 0.59 11.94
N ILE A 34 36.56 1.21 12.74
CA ILE A 34 37.94 1.55 12.34
C ILE A 34 38.70 0.28 11.94
N ARG A 35 38.59 -0.80 12.72
CA ARG A 35 39.20 -2.10 12.39
C ARG A 35 38.67 -2.66 11.08
N ASP A 36 37.39 -2.57 10.84
CA ASP A 36 36.78 -3.09 9.60
C ASP A 36 37.27 -2.27 8.40
N TRP A 37 37.37 -0.95 8.51
CA TRP A 37 37.90 -0.09 7.45
C TRP A 37 39.38 -0.28 7.19
N ARG A 38 40.19 -0.45 8.24
CA ARG A 38 41.61 -0.83 8.13
C ARG A 38 41.82 -2.12 7.37
N ASN A 39 40.90 -3.07 7.49
CA ASN A 39 40.91 -4.35 6.81
C ASN A 39 40.22 -4.30 5.42
N GLY A 40 40.02 -3.11 4.84
CA GLY A 40 39.45 -2.92 3.52
C GLY A 40 37.92 -3.05 3.44
N ARG A 41 37.22 -3.22 4.58
CA ARG A 41 35.76 -3.27 4.63
C ARG A 41 35.15 -1.88 4.75
N THR A 42 35.51 -0.98 3.86
CA THR A 42 34.94 0.36 3.78
C THR A 42 33.55 0.34 3.15
N PRO A 43 32.67 1.32 3.48
CA PRO A 43 31.41 1.49 2.76
C PRO A 43 31.65 1.71 1.27
N ASP A 44 30.94 0.97 0.44
CA ASP A 44 30.91 1.19 -1.01
C ASP A 44 29.94 2.36 -1.31
N PHE A 45 30.49 3.56 -1.41
CA PHE A 45 29.72 4.77 -1.64
C PHE A 45 29.09 4.82 -3.03
N GLU A 46 29.69 4.18 -4.04
CA GLU A 46 29.10 4.10 -5.37
C GLU A 46 27.91 3.13 -5.38
N ARG A 47 28.04 2.00 -4.70
CA ARG A 47 26.93 1.07 -4.50
C ARG A 47 25.79 1.69 -3.69
N VAL A 48 26.12 2.48 -2.66
CA VAL A 48 25.15 3.24 -1.86
C VAL A 48 24.48 4.30 -2.72
N ARG A 49 25.23 5.05 -3.55
CA ARG A 49 24.68 6.04 -4.46
C ARG A 49 23.81 5.40 -5.55
N THR A 50 24.25 4.27 -6.11
CA THR A 50 23.46 3.48 -7.07
C THR A 50 22.23 2.85 -6.40
N PHE A 51 22.37 2.38 -5.17
CA PHE A 51 21.25 1.86 -4.38
C PHE A 51 20.27 2.97 -4.00
N LEU A 52 20.75 4.13 -3.53
CA LEU A 52 19.92 5.31 -3.29
C LEU A 52 19.33 5.85 -4.60
N GLY A 53 20.08 5.87 -5.69
CA GLY A 53 19.57 6.27 -7.01
C GLY A 53 18.55 5.29 -7.61
N ARG A 54 18.62 4.01 -7.28
CA ARG A 54 17.59 3.02 -7.65
C ARG A 54 16.39 3.05 -6.71
N HIS A 55 16.56 3.48 -5.46
CA HIS A 55 15.51 3.55 -4.45
C HIS A 55 14.91 4.94 -4.25
N VAL A 56 15.49 5.96 -4.84
CA VAL A 56 14.87 7.29 -5.02
C VAL A 56 14.14 7.30 -6.36
N ARG A 57 13.25 6.36 -6.59
CA ARG A 57 11.99 6.76 -7.18
C ARG A 57 11.30 7.51 -6.04
N SER A 58 11.34 8.82 -6.09
CA SER A 58 10.64 9.68 -5.15
C SER A 58 9.21 9.16 -5.05
N CYS A 59 8.75 8.91 -3.84
CA CYS A 59 7.33 8.72 -3.62
C CYS A 59 6.62 9.87 -4.33
N ALA A 60 5.75 9.57 -5.28
CA ALA A 60 5.08 10.60 -6.08
C ALA A 60 4.43 11.67 -5.19
N VAL A 61 3.85 11.25 -4.05
CA VAL A 61 3.25 12.19 -3.07
C VAL A 61 4.30 13.05 -2.37
N CYS A 62 5.40 12.46 -1.86
CA CYS A 62 6.48 13.23 -1.23
C CYS A 62 7.28 14.07 -2.24
N GLY A 63 7.33 13.64 -3.49
CA GLY A 63 8.00 14.34 -4.59
C GLY A 63 7.14 15.44 -5.23
N GLY A 64 5.88 15.56 -4.81
CA GLY A 64 4.96 16.59 -5.33
C GLY A 64 4.34 16.26 -6.70
N ASP A 65 4.40 15.00 -7.13
CA ASP A 65 3.79 14.52 -8.38
C ASP A 65 2.83 13.33 -8.13
N PRO A 66 1.72 13.52 -7.37
CA PRO A 66 0.72 12.49 -7.17
C PRO A 66 0.09 11.93 -8.46
N PRO A 67 -0.17 12.74 -9.52
CA PRO A 67 -0.66 12.23 -10.81
C PRO A 67 0.29 11.25 -11.50
N GLY A 68 1.58 11.24 -11.16
CA GLY A 68 2.56 10.26 -11.65
C GLY A 68 2.39 8.85 -11.07
N LEU A 69 1.43 8.63 -10.17
CA LEU A 69 1.06 7.29 -9.71
C LEU A 69 0.37 6.49 -10.83
N PRO A 70 0.62 5.17 -10.94
CA PRO A 70 -0.12 4.30 -11.87
C PRO A 70 -1.58 4.20 -11.43
N GLN A 71 -2.43 5.05 -12.01
CA GLN A 71 -3.79 5.31 -11.55
C GLN A 71 -4.62 4.04 -11.35
N PRO A 72 -4.72 3.08 -12.30
CA PRO A 72 -5.56 1.90 -12.08
C PRO A 72 -5.08 1.02 -10.93
N ALA A 73 -3.75 0.86 -10.79
CA ALA A 73 -3.16 0.06 -9.72
C ALA A 73 -3.32 0.74 -8.35
N TYR A 74 -3.10 2.07 -8.30
CA TYR A 74 -3.20 2.82 -7.06
C TYR A 74 -4.64 2.88 -6.54
N THR A 75 -5.63 3.24 -7.37
CA THR A 75 -7.03 3.37 -6.93
C THR A 75 -7.65 2.01 -6.59
N TYR A 76 -7.23 0.94 -7.29
CA TYR A 76 -7.58 -0.43 -6.90
C TYR A 76 -6.98 -0.80 -5.52
N LEU A 77 -5.70 -0.52 -5.31
CA LEU A 77 -5.03 -0.77 -4.02
C LEU A 77 -5.64 0.08 -2.89
N LEU A 78 -6.07 1.31 -3.19
CA LEU A 78 -6.79 2.17 -2.25
C LEU A 78 -8.09 1.52 -1.81
N GLY A 79 -8.87 0.96 -2.74
CA GLY A 79 -10.09 0.22 -2.42
C GLY A 79 -9.82 -0.99 -1.52
N LEU A 80 -8.81 -1.80 -1.84
CA LEU A 80 -8.39 -2.93 -0.99
C LEU A 80 -7.93 -2.46 0.41
N TYR A 81 -7.16 -1.36 0.48
CA TYR A 81 -6.70 -0.80 1.75
C TYR A 81 -7.86 -0.29 2.61
N LEU A 82 -8.83 0.37 2.03
CA LEU A 82 -9.99 0.90 2.77
C LEU A 82 -10.82 -0.21 3.39
N GLY A 83 -10.96 -1.36 2.76
CA GLY A 83 -11.57 -2.56 3.33
C GLY A 83 -10.59 -3.29 4.27
N ASP A 84 -9.82 -4.22 3.73
CA ASP A 84 -9.03 -5.22 4.46
C ASP A 84 -7.59 -4.77 4.79
N GLY A 85 -7.17 -3.57 4.35
CA GLY A 85 -5.80 -3.12 4.50
C GLY A 85 -5.47 -2.59 5.90
N TYR A 86 -4.22 -2.77 6.31
CA TYR A 86 -3.67 -2.21 7.53
C TYR A 86 -2.20 -1.79 7.33
N ILE A 87 -1.83 -0.64 7.89
CA ILE A 87 -0.44 -0.16 7.90
C ILE A 87 0.06 -0.20 9.35
N ALA A 88 1.15 -0.93 9.57
CA ALA A 88 1.83 -1.03 10.87
C ALA A 88 3.17 -0.32 10.83
N GLY A 89 3.47 0.46 11.88
CA GLY A 89 4.79 1.04 12.07
C GLY A 89 5.83 -0.02 12.45
N HIS A 90 7.04 0.12 11.90
CA HIS A 90 8.22 -0.67 12.19
C HIS A 90 9.38 0.22 12.62
N ALA A 91 10.46 -0.40 13.09
CA ALA A 91 11.69 0.32 13.45
C ALA A 91 12.21 1.18 12.27
N ARG A 92 12.90 2.28 12.58
CA ARG A 92 13.55 3.19 11.64
C ARG A 92 12.60 3.94 10.70
N GLY A 93 11.35 4.17 11.12
CA GLY A 93 10.33 4.88 10.33
C GLY A 93 9.89 4.12 9.09
N VAL A 94 10.05 2.80 9.07
CA VAL A 94 9.50 1.93 8.03
C VAL A 94 8.09 1.53 8.41
N PHE A 95 7.21 1.39 7.43
CA PHE A 95 5.83 0.94 7.60
C PHE A 95 5.59 -0.31 6.77
N ARG A 96 4.77 -1.20 7.30
CA ARG A 96 4.32 -2.40 6.63
C ARG A 96 2.86 -2.24 6.23
N LEU A 97 2.61 -2.11 4.94
CA LEU A 97 1.26 -2.30 4.39
C LEU A 97 0.98 -3.80 4.30
N ARG A 98 -0.17 -4.23 4.77
CA ARG A 98 -0.67 -5.59 4.64
C ARG A 98 -2.14 -5.61 4.26
N ILE A 99 -2.51 -6.54 3.41
CA ILE A 99 -3.89 -6.83 3.02
C ILE A 99 -4.09 -8.34 3.19
N VAL A 100 -5.18 -8.73 3.83
CA VAL A 100 -5.51 -10.14 4.07
C VAL A 100 -6.50 -10.58 3.00
N CYS A 101 -6.14 -11.61 2.25
CA CYS A 101 -6.97 -12.19 1.19
C CYS A 101 -7.31 -13.62 1.55
N ALA A 102 -8.56 -14.04 1.38
CA ALA A 102 -8.95 -15.44 1.59
C ALA A 102 -8.29 -16.35 0.54
N ASP A 103 -7.78 -17.52 0.95
CA ASP A 103 -7.11 -18.49 0.07
C ASP A 103 -8.06 -19.06 -0.99
N ALA A 104 -9.37 -18.96 -0.77
CA ALA A 104 -10.39 -19.30 -1.77
C ALA A 104 -10.33 -18.43 -3.03
N TYR A 105 -9.59 -17.31 -3.01
CA TYR A 105 -9.50 -16.34 -4.11
C TYR A 105 -8.05 -16.09 -4.55
N PRO A 106 -7.37 -17.05 -5.19
CA PRO A 106 -5.96 -16.93 -5.57
C PRO A 106 -5.68 -15.80 -6.57
N GLU A 107 -6.62 -15.50 -7.47
CA GLU A 107 -6.46 -14.36 -8.39
C GLU A 107 -6.51 -13.01 -7.65
N LEU A 108 -7.30 -12.90 -6.59
CA LEU A 108 -7.33 -11.70 -5.75
C LEU A 108 -5.97 -11.48 -5.07
N ILE A 109 -5.34 -12.55 -4.56
CA ILE A 109 -4.00 -12.50 -3.98
C ILE A 109 -2.97 -11.99 -5.01
N GLN A 110 -3.01 -12.52 -6.24
CA GLN A 110 -2.12 -12.07 -7.33
C GLN A 110 -2.34 -10.61 -7.71
N ARG A 111 -3.60 -10.17 -7.79
CA ARG A 111 -3.94 -8.77 -8.11
C ARG A 111 -3.53 -7.81 -7.00
N CYS A 112 -3.66 -8.21 -5.74
CA CYS A 112 -3.19 -7.44 -4.60
C CYS A 112 -1.66 -7.27 -4.66
N GLU A 113 -0.93 -8.35 -4.91
CA GLU A 113 0.53 -8.34 -5.08
C GLU A 113 0.96 -7.43 -6.25
N TRP A 114 0.32 -7.61 -7.41
CA TRP A 114 0.55 -6.75 -8.57
C TRP A 114 0.35 -5.26 -8.24
N ALA A 115 -0.79 -4.91 -7.64
CA ALA A 115 -1.10 -3.52 -7.32
C ALA A 115 -0.09 -2.90 -6.33
N MET A 116 0.37 -3.66 -5.32
CA MET A 116 1.41 -3.18 -4.42
C MET A 116 2.75 -2.95 -5.13
N ALA A 117 3.13 -3.85 -6.05
CA ALA A 117 4.39 -3.76 -6.80
C ALA A 117 4.39 -2.61 -7.82
N GLU A 118 3.25 -2.36 -8.48
CA GLU A 118 3.10 -1.23 -9.40
C GLU A 118 3.15 0.12 -8.69
N VAL A 119 2.46 0.24 -7.55
CA VAL A 119 2.40 1.49 -6.78
C VAL A 119 3.75 1.85 -6.16
N LEU A 120 4.43 0.86 -5.59
CA LEU A 120 5.80 1.00 -5.10
C LEU A 120 6.60 -0.25 -5.49
N PRO A 121 7.71 -0.11 -6.26
CA PRO A 121 8.50 -1.23 -6.75
C PRO A 121 9.39 -1.85 -5.66
N ASN A 122 8.77 -2.16 -4.53
CA ASN A 122 9.39 -2.82 -3.39
C ASN A 122 9.04 -4.31 -3.41
N LYS A 123 9.82 -5.10 -2.66
CA LYS A 123 9.50 -6.52 -2.48
C LYS A 123 8.12 -6.67 -1.86
N VAL A 124 7.25 -7.38 -2.53
CA VAL A 124 5.97 -7.87 -1.99
C VAL A 124 6.16 -9.31 -1.52
N SER A 125 5.60 -9.66 -0.39
CA SER A 125 5.69 -11.00 0.20
C SER A 125 4.30 -11.54 0.50
N ARG A 126 4.14 -12.86 0.35
CA ARG A 126 2.96 -13.61 0.77
C ARG A 126 3.29 -14.31 2.08
N VAL A 127 2.45 -14.13 3.08
CA VAL A 127 2.58 -14.79 4.38
C VAL A 127 1.33 -15.66 4.58
N PRO A 128 1.44 -17.00 4.36
CA PRO A 128 0.32 -17.90 4.56
C PRO A 128 -0.14 -17.92 6.02
N LYS A 129 -1.44 -17.98 6.22
CA LYS A 129 -2.12 -18.18 7.50
C LYS A 129 -3.23 -19.21 7.31
N VAL A 130 -3.88 -19.61 8.38
CA VAL A 130 -5.00 -20.55 8.29
C VAL A 130 -6.16 -19.91 7.53
N GLY A 131 -6.45 -20.41 6.32
CA GLY A 131 -7.56 -19.99 5.46
C GLY A 131 -7.38 -18.64 4.75
N CYS A 132 -6.23 -18.00 4.90
CA CYS A 132 -5.95 -16.73 4.22
C CYS A 132 -4.45 -16.51 4.00
N THR A 133 -4.14 -15.66 3.03
CA THR A 133 -2.80 -15.18 2.74
C THR A 133 -2.71 -13.68 3.00
N GLU A 134 -1.74 -13.27 3.79
CA GLU A 134 -1.41 -11.87 4.00
C GLU A 134 -0.41 -11.43 2.91
N VAL A 135 -0.81 -10.50 2.05
CA VAL A 135 0.05 -9.84 1.07
C VAL A 135 0.62 -8.58 1.73
N ALA A 136 1.94 -8.46 1.78
CA ALA A 136 2.59 -7.38 2.50
C ALA A 136 3.82 -6.81 1.81
N SER A 137 4.02 -5.51 1.98
CA SER A 137 5.20 -4.80 1.50
C SER A 137 5.65 -3.73 2.50
N TYR A 138 6.94 -3.43 2.52
CA TYR A 138 7.57 -2.49 3.45
C TYR A 138 8.03 -1.24 2.72
N SER A 139 7.64 -0.06 3.21
CA SER A 139 8.10 1.23 2.71
C SER A 139 7.98 2.31 3.78
N LYS A 140 8.80 3.35 3.70
CA LYS A 140 8.60 4.59 4.46
C LYS A 140 7.42 5.43 3.94
N HIS A 141 6.97 5.16 2.71
CA HIS A 141 6.02 5.99 1.98
C HIS A 141 4.57 5.49 2.03
N TRP A 142 4.29 4.34 2.64
CA TRP A 142 2.91 3.87 2.77
C TRP A 142 1.99 4.88 3.45
N PRO A 143 2.38 5.60 4.54
CA PRO A 143 1.53 6.65 5.10
C PRO A 143 1.31 7.86 4.19
N CYS A 144 2.28 8.20 3.33
CA CYS A 144 2.11 9.27 2.35
C CYS A 144 1.04 8.90 1.31
N LEU A 145 1.09 7.64 0.83
CA LEU A 145 0.17 7.13 -0.17
C LEU A 145 -1.23 6.83 0.40
N PHE A 146 -1.33 6.58 1.69
CA PHE A 146 -2.59 6.33 2.40
C PHE A 146 -2.73 7.28 3.60
N PRO A 147 -3.04 8.57 3.37
CA PRO A 147 -3.23 9.56 4.44
C PRO A 147 -4.36 9.18 5.40
N GLN A 148 -5.21 8.22 5.03
CA GLN A 148 -6.21 7.61 5.91
C GLN A 148 -5.58 6.73 6.99
N HIS A 149 -4.25 6.50 6.95
CA HIS A 149 -3.55 5.79 8.02
C HIS A 149 -3.56 6.60 9.32
N GLY A 150 -3.78 5.91 10.43
CA GLY A 150 -3.79 6.53 11.75
C GLY A 150 -4.00 5.50 12.86
N PRO A 151 -3.91 5.91 14.14
CA PRO A 151 -4.13 5.02 15.27
C PRO A 151 -5.59 4.54 15.34
N GLY A 152 -5.82 3.39 15.96
CA GLY A 152 -7.14 2.81 16.14
C GLY A 152 -7.73 2.17 14.87
N LYS A 153 -8.99 1.80 14.96
CA LYS A 153 -9.71 1.15 13.86
C LYS A 153 -10.22 2.18 12.85
N LYS A 154 -10.30 1.82 11.58
CA LYS A 154 -10.76 2.73 10.51
C LYS A 154 -12.17 3.29 10.75
N HIS A 155 -13.08 2.49 11.30
CA HIS A 155 -14.45 2.93 11.56
C HIS A 155 -14.63 3.82 12.80
N GLU A 156 -13.57 3.97 13.62
CA GLU A 156 -13.56 4.85 14.80
C GLU A 156 -13.01 6.23 14.49
N ARG A 157 -12.61 6.50 13.24
CA ARG A 157 -12.06 7.78 12.81
C ARG A 157 -12.64 8.20 11.46
N ARG A 158 -12.54 9.49 11.15
CA ARG A 158 -12.94 10.02 9.86
C ARG A 158 -12.05 9.51 8.74
N ILE A 159 -12.66 9.03 7.67
CA ILE A 159 -11.98 8.52 6.48
C ILE A 159 -12.41 9.36 5.29
N GLU A 160 -11.48 10.15 4.77
CA GLU A 160 -11.68 10.99 3.59
C GLU A 160 -10.58 10.74 2.56
N LEU A 161 -10.91 10.87 1.29
CA LEU A 161 -9.90 10.92 0.24
C LEU A 161 -9.23 12.29 0.25
N ALA A 162 -7.90 12.31 0.18
CA ALA A 162 -7.18 13.55 -0.07
C ALA A 162 -7.54 14.10 -1.46
N PRO A 163 -7.44 15.44 -1.71
CA PRO A 163 -7.80 16.02 -3.00
C PRO A 163 -7.16 15.31 -4.19
N TRP A 164 -5.88 15.05 -4.14
CA TRP A 164 -5.15 14.32 -5.19
C TRP A 164 -5.61 12.86 -5.38
N GLN A 165 -6.09 12.20 -4.31
CA GLN A 165 -6.69 10.86 -4.42
C GLN A 165 -8.03 10.92 -5.12
N GLN A 166 -8.84 11.94 -4.78
CA GLN A 166 -10.13 12.18 -5.43
C GLN A 166 -9.94 12.46 -6.93
N GLU A 167 -8.97 13.29 -7.30
CA GLU A 167 -8.62 13.56 -8.71
C GLU A 167 -8.28 12.26 -9.46
N LEU A 168 -7.48 11.37 -8.87
CA LEU A 168 -7.16 10.07 -9.47
C LEU A 168 -8.39 9.16 -9.59
N VAL A 169 -9.29 9.20 -8.62
CA VAL A 169 -10.56 8.45 -8.67
C VAL A 169 -11.48 9.02 -9.73
N ASP A 170 -11.55 10.33 -9.87
CA ASP A 170 -12.42 11.01 -10.83
C ASP A 170 -12.02 10.74 -12.30
N LEU A 171 -10.73 10.44 -12.55
CA LEU A 171 -10.27 9.99 -13.88
C LEU A 171 -10.90 8.65 -14.28
N ASP A 172 -10.99 7.70 -13.36
CA ASP A 172 -11.66 6.41 -13.54
C ASP A 172 -12.02 5.79 -12.18
N PRO A 173 -13.28 5.83 -11.74
CA PRO A 173 -13.71 5.27 -10.46
C PRO A 173 -13.75 3.72 -10.43
N ARG A 174 -13.72 3.05 -11.58
CA ARG A 174 -13.90 1.58 -11.68
C ARG A 174 -12.89 0.78 -10.86
N PRO A 175 -11.56 1.09 -10.88
CA PRO A 175 -10.61 0.33 -10.08
C PRO A 175 -10.84 0.49 -8.57
N LEU A 176 -11.24 1.68 -8.09
CA LEU A 176 -11.60 1.88 -6.69
C LEU A 176 -12.80 1.02 -6.28
N VAL A 177 -13.89 1.09 -7.06
CA VAL A 177 -15.11 0.28 -6.82
C VAL A 177 -14.77 -1.21 -6.82
N ARG A 178 -13.95 -1.65 -7.79
CA ARG A 178 -13.47 -3.03 -7.84
C ARG A 178 -12.68 -3.42 -6.58
N GLY A 179 -11.76 -2.58 -6.12
CA GLY A 179 -10.97 -2.83 -4.91
C GLY A 179 -11.84 -2.92 -3.65
N LEU A 180 -12.82 -2.02 -3.51
CA LEU A 180 -13.78 -2.04 -2.41
C LEU A 180 -14.67 -3.30 -2.44
N LEU A 181 -15.15 -3.72 -3.61
CA LEU A 181 -15.93 -4.95 -3.74
C LEU A 181 -15.08 -6.21 -3.57
N HIS A 182 -13.81 -6.18 -3.96
CA HIS A 182 -12.90 -7.31 -3.74
C HIS A 182 -12.53 -7.50 -2.27
N SER A 183 -12.50 -6.43 -1.47
CA SER A 183 -12.35 -6.52 -0.02
C SER A 183 -13.71 -6.85 0.65
N ASP A 184 -14.55 -5.87 0.83
CA ASP A 184 -15.75 -5.91 1.68
C ASP A 184 -17.05 -6.18 0.90
N GLY A 185 -16.96 -6.55 -0.37
CA GLY A 185 -18.15 -6.82 -1.20
C GLY A 185 -18.35 -8.30 -1.51
N CYS A 186 -19.53 -8.62 -1.99
CA CYS A 186 -19.84 -9.92 -2.58
C CYS A 186 -20.88 -9.79 -3.68
N ARG A 187 -20.82 -10.71 -4.66
CA ARG A 187 -21.86 -10.92 -5.67
C ARG A 187 -22.64 -12.16 -5.31
N VAL A 188 -23.96 -12.03 -5.16
CA VAL A 188 -24.85 -13.12 -4.78
C VAL A 188 -26.01 -13.26 -5.77
N LEU A 189 -26.61 -14.44 -5.81
CA LEU A 189 -27.89 -14.68 -6.47
C LEU A 189 -28.99 -14.65 -5.40
N ASN A 190 -29.90 -13.70 -5.55
CA ASN A 190 -31.11 -13.64 -4.72
C ASN A 190 -32.24 -14.35 -5.46
N TRP A 191 -32.83 -15.35 -4.86
CA TRP A 191 -33.91 -16.13 -5.46
C TRP A 191 -35.26 -15.60 -5.03
N VAL A 192 -36.10 -15.23 -6.01
CA VAL A 192 -37.48 -14.79 -5.78
C VAL A 192 -38.39 -15.61 -6.67
N ASN A 193 -39.28 -16.39 -6.08
CA ASN A 193 -40.21 -17.27 -6.82
C ASN A 193 -39.50 -18.14 -7.90
N GLY A 194 -38.38 -18.75 -7.53
CA GLY A 194 -37.60 -19.61 -8.43
C GLY A 194 -36.75 -18.88 -9.49
N THR A 195 -36.80 -17.55 -9.54
CA THR A 195 -36.01 -16.75 -10.48
C THR A 195 -34.78 -16.16 -9.80
N PRO A 196 -33.55 -16.34 -10.36
CA PRO A 196 -32.34 -15.77 -9.80
C PRO A 196 -32.19 -14.29 -10.20
N TYR A 197 -31.93 -13.46 -9.23
CA TYR A 197 -31.64 -12.04 -9.37
C TYR A 197 -30.23 -11.75 -8.86
N PRO A 198 -29.24 -11.57 -9.72
CA PRO A 198 -27.89 -11.22 -9.29
C PRO A 198 -27.89 -9.83 -8.64
N ARG A 199 -27.08 -9.68 -7.58
CA ARG A 199 -26.84 -8.39 -6.93
C ARG A 199 -25.46 -8.34 -6.29
N TYR A 200 -24.97 -7.13 -6.12
CA TYR A 200 -23.80 -6.87 -5.32
C TYR A 200 -24.21 -6.31 -3.95
N HIS A 201 -23.48 -6.72 -2.94
CA HIS A 201 -23.49 -6.10 -1.61
C HIS A 201 -22.11 -5.58 -1.30
N PHE A 202 -22.05 -4.41 -0.67
CA PHE A 202 -20.84 -3.83 -0.10
C PHE A 202 -21.12 -3.54 1.37
N SER A 203 -20.36 -4.14 2.29
CA SER A 203 -20.59 -4.06 3.72
C SER A 203 -19.37 -3.55 4.45
N ASN A 204 -19.47 -2.39 5.11
CA ASN A 204 -18.39 -1.83 5.91
C ASN A 204 -18.98 -1.06 7.10
N VAL A 205 -18.35 -1.17 8.27
CA VAL A 205 -18.80 -0.47 9.49
C VAL A 205 -18.62 1.05 9.36
N SER A 206 -17.56 1.52 8.66
CA SER A 206 -17.33 2.94 8.42
C SER A 206 -18.37 3.54 7.47
N ALA A 207 -19.11 4.53 7.96
CA ALA A 207 -20.05 5.30 7.12
C ALA A 207 -19.30 6.05 6.01
N ASP A 208 -18.10 6.55 6.30
CA ASP A 208 -17.28 7.28 5.34
C ASP A 208 -16.85 6.39 4.17
N ILE A 209 -16.42 5.15 4.45
CA ILE A 209 -16.02 4.20 3.40
C ILE A 209 -17.22 3.79 2.54
N ARG A 210 -18.41 3.59 3.16
CA ARG A 210 -19.64 3.37 2.40
C ARG A 210 -20.01 4.58 1.54
N GLY A 211 -19.81 5.80 2.07
CA GLY A 211 -20.00 7.03 1.31
C GLY A 211 -19.04 7.16 0.12
N ILE A 212 -17.77 6.77 0.27
CA ILE A 212 -16.79 6.73 -0.83
C ILE A 212 -17.27 5.75 -1.91
N PHE A 213 -17.71 4.55 -1.54
CA PHE A 213 -18.27 3.57 -2.48
C PHE A 213 -19.49 4.12 -3.22
N GLY A 214 -20.44 4.71 -2.48
CA GLY A 214 -21.67 5.28 -3.07
C GLY A 214 -21.37 6.36 -4.09
N ARG A 215 -20.53 7.36 -3.74
CA ARG A 215 -20.14 8.42 -4.66
C ARG A 215 -19.43 7.90 -5.92
N ALA A 216 -18.55 6.90 -5.77
CA ALA A 216 -17.90 6.28 -6.93
C ALA A 216 -18.91 5.51 -7.81
N CYS A 217 -19.92 4.89 -7.24
CA CYS A 217 -21.03 4.30 -7.98
C CYS A 217 -21.86 5.36 -8.71
N ASP A 218 -22.17 6.49 -8.05
CA ASP A 218 -22.92 7.60 -8.64
C ASP A 218 -22.21 8.16 -9.89
N GLN A 219 -20.89 8.33 -9.83
CA GLN A 219 -20.06 8.76 -10.97
C GLN A 219 -20.13 7.79 -12.17
N LEU A 220 -20.32 6.50 -11.89
CA LEU A 220 -20.46 5.46 -12.92
C LEU A 220 -21.91 5.25 -13.39
N GLY A 221 -22.88 6.01 -12.86
CA GLY A 221 -24.30 5.78 -13.14
C GLY A 221 -24.85 4.47 -12.56
N ILE A 222 -24.18 3.90 -11.55
CA ILE A 222 -24.57 2.67 -10.89
C ILE A 222 -25.55 3.00 -9.75
N GLU A 223 -26.79 2.55 -9.88
CA GLU A 223 -27.81 2.75 -8.85
C GLU A 223 -27.60 1.78 -7.68
N TRP A 224 -27.47 2.33 -6.51
CA TRP A 224 -27.32 1.60 -5.25
C TRP A 224 -28.35 2.07 -4.22
N ARG A 225 -28.58 1.24 -3.19
CA ARG A 225 -29.47 1.57 -2.08
C ARG A 225 -28.90 1.05 -0.75
N PRO A 226 -29.14 1.74 0.38
CA PRO A 226 -28.92 1.15 1.70
C PRO A 226 -29.72 -0.14 1.85
N ASN A 227 -29.08 -1.20 2.30
CA ASN A 227 -29.72 -2.48 2.62
C ASN A 227 -29.94 -2.63 4.13
N ASN A 228 -28.98 -2.16 4.91
CA ASN A 228 -29.02 -2.03 6.37
C ASN A 228 -28.01 -0.95 6.79
N PRO A 229 -27.88 -0.62 8.11
CA PRO A 229 -26.94 0.41 8.57
C PRO A 229 -25.47 0.21 8.17
N TRP A 230 -25.09 -1.02 7.80
CA TRP A 230 -23.71 -1.41 7.50
C TRP A 230 -23.48 -1.78 6.06
N SER A 231 -24.52 -1.91 5.23
CA SER A 231 -24.35 -2.39 3.86
C SER A 231 -25.16 -1.63 2.82
N LEU A 232 -24.58 -1.54 1.61
CA LEU A 232 -25.19 -1.01 0.41
C LEU A 232 -25.44 -2.16 -0.57
N SER A 233 -26.49 -2.06 -1.38
CA SER A 233 -26.88 -3.07 -2.36
C SER A 233 -27.04 -2.45 -3.73
N VAL A 234 -26.47 -3.10 -4.76
CA VAL A 234 -26.74 -2.85 -6.19
C VAL A 234 -27.55 -4.02 -6.73
N ALA A 235 -28.79 -3.77 -7.12
CA ALA A 235 -29.74 -4.82 -7.53
C ALA A 235 -30.41 -4.58 -8.88
N ARG A 236 -30.34 -3.37 -9.45
CA ARG A 236 -30.86 -3.10 -10.79
C ARG A 236 -30.03 -3.82 -11.84
N ARG A 237 -30.69 -4.51 -12.78
CA ARG A 237 -30.02 -5.34 -13.81
C ARG A 237 -28.95 -4.57 -14.58
N GLY A 238 -29.23 -3.34 -15.03
CA GLY A 238 -28.25 -2.50 -15.73
C GLY A 238 -27.03 -2.18 -14.89
N SER A 239 -27.24 -1.79 -13.63
CA SER A 239 -26.15 -1.48 -12.69
C SER A 239 -25.32 -2.72 -12.31
N VAL A 240 -25.96 -3.88 -12.18
CA VAL A 240 -25.26 -5.16 -11.96
C VAL A 240 -24.44 -5.54 -13.18
N ALA A 241 -25.00 -5.40 -14.39
CA ALA A 241 -24.29 -5.67 -15.64
C ALA A 241 -23.04 -4.78 -15.77
N LEU A 242 -23.16 -3.47 -15.49
CA LEU A 242 -22.02 -2.56 -15.49
C LEU A 242 -20.93 -3.00 -14.51
N LEU A 243 -21.30 -3.43 -13.28
CA LEU A 243 -20.33 -3.96 -12.33
C LEU A 243 -19.69 -5.27 -12.82
N ASP A 244 -20.46 -6.15 -13.45
CA ASP A 244 -19.96 -7.43 -13.98
C ASP A 244 -18.89 -7.24 -15.07
N GLU A 245 -18.92 -6.11 -15.83
CA GLU A 245 -17.92 -5.80 -16.86
C GLU A 245 -16.51 -5.58 -16.30
N PHE A 246 -16.38 -4.96 -15.12
CA PHE A 246 -15.06 -4.57 -14.62
C PHE A 246 -14.70 -5.17 -13.25
N VAL A 247 -15.67 -5.54 -12.41
CA VAL A 247 -15.34 -6.15 -11.10
C VAL A 247 -14.85 -7.57 -11.29
N GLY A 248 -15.62 -8.36 -12.06
CA GLY A 248 -15.38 -9.79 -12.21
C GLY A 248 -15.65 -10.58 -10.92
N PRO A 249 -15.63 -11.90 -10.99
CA PRO A 249 -15.79 -12.75 -9.80
C PRO A 249 -14.56 -12.67 -8.90
N LYS A 250 -14.77 -12.83 -7.60
CA LYS A 250 -13.68 -13.17 -6.68
C LYS A 250 -13.25 -14.62 -7.01
N ARG A 251 -12.04 -14.79 -7.48
CA ARG A 251 -11.44 -16.09 -7.80
C ARG A 251 -10.07 -16.25 -7.17
#